data_058b524e2566230869e853d764d25da3
#
_entry.id   058b524e2566230869e853d764d25da3
#
_cell.length_a   1.000
_cell.length_b   1.000
_cell.length_c   1.000
_cell.angle_alpha   90.00
_cell.angle_beta   90.00
_cell.angle_gamma   90.00
#
_symmetry.space_group_name_H-M   'P 1'
#
loop_
_entity.id
_entity.type
_entity.pdbx_description
1 polymer ?
#
loop_
_entity_poly.entity_id
_entity_poly.type
_entity_poly.pdbx_seq_one_letter_code
_entity_poly.pdbx_strand_id
1 'polypeptide(L)'
;MRDLIFFYSKSDNWKWNSIYTPYDKNYIEENYKFVEPKTGRRYSLGDLTAAKPGGDVSYEFHGTRPYKGRYWAYSRANMEKFNAEGRLYFPKKNGTPRFKYFLDEMPGVSLQNDWQDIPPVSGDEDSGYGTQKPLALLERIISASSDEGDLVLDPFCGCGTAVLAAQKLRRNWIGIDITSFAVAQIEDRLKKMFPEDSGTEGQRRLKYIVDGLPKDFEGAKNLAAREPDGKYQCQWWAVRWLLGGQLRDGKKKGGDGGIDGVKHFTIYESSAKVSPLKKADHKKIGTIIISVKAGENVTPSMVKDLIATVARERAEIGLFVTLAEPTAGMVKEAASAGFYQMPNGKKYPRIQILTVEGLMNKTQRAEHPDYEPDVNYATAEAETNAEQKGLNL
;
A
#
# COMPACT_ATOMS: atom_id res chain seq x y z
N MET A 1 -22.32 9.63 1.21
CA MET A 1 -21.93 9.98 -0.18
C MET A 1 -21.68 8.67 -0.89
N ARG A 2 -22.10 8.48 -2.14
CA ARG A 2 -21.84 7.27 -2.93
C ARG A 2 -21.00 7.66 -4.15
N ASP A 3 -19.92 6.94 -4.42
CA ASP A 3 -19.14 7.08 -5.65
C ASP A 3 -19.78 6.20 -6.73
N LEU A 4 -19.80 6.67 -7.97
CA LEU A 4 -20.25 5.91 -9.13
C LEU A 4 -19.02 5.43 -9.91
N ILE A 5 -19.02 4.15 -10.27
CA ILE A 5 -17.98 3.54 -11.08
C ILE A 5 -18.59 3.17 -12.42
N PHE A 6 -18.01 3.67 -13.50
CA PHE A 6 -18.45 3.37 -14.85
C PHE A 6 -17.52 2.34 -15.49
N PHE A 7 -18.10 1.39 -16.17
CA PHE A 7 -17.37 0.41 -16.98
C PHE A 7 -17.54 0.72 -18.46
N TYR A 8 -16.43 0.86 -19.16
CA TYR A 8 -16.40 1.08 -20.59
C TYR A 8 -15.45 0.09 -21.26
N SER A 9 -15.76 -0.28 -22.51
CA SER A 9 -14.86 -1.06 -23.37
C SER A 9 -14.71 -0.38 -24.73
N LYS A 10 -13.57 -0.60 -25.39
CA LYS A 10 -13.30 -0.06 -26.71
C LYS A 10 -14.08 -0.80 -27.81
N SER A 11 -14.51 -2.02 -27.54
CA SER A 11 -15.22 -2.89 -28.49
C SER A 11 -16.21 -3.78 -27.73
N ASP A 12 -17.02 -4.55 -28.46
CA ASP A 12 -17.93 -5.54 -27.90
C ASP A 12 -17.19 -6.76 -27.30
N ASN A 13 -15.90 -6.89 -27.56
CA ASN A 13 -15.05 -7.92 -26.96
C ASN A 13 -14.37 -7.35 -25.71
N TRP A 14 -15.00 -7.53 -24.55
CA TRP A 14 -14.52 -7.09 -23.26
C TRP A 14 -14.38 -8.26 -22.29
N LYS A 15 -13.49 -8.11 -21.32
CA LYS A 15 -13.24 -9.11 -20.29
C LYS A 15 -14.04 -8.79 -19.03
N TRP A 16 -14.71 -9.79 -18.48
CA TRP A 16 -15.37 -9.72 -17.18
C TRP A 16 -15.25 -11.05 -16.47
N ASN A 17 -14.52 -11.08 -15.39
CA ASN A 17 -14.38 -12.24 -14.52
C ASN A 17 -15.50 -12.24 -13.48
N SER A 18 -16.18 -13.37 -13.33
CA SER A 18 -17.20 -13.51 -12.29
C SER A 18 -16.56 -13.48 -10.92
N ILE A 19 -16.90 -12.47 -10.13
CA ILE A 19 -16.47 -12.32 -8.74
C ILE A 19 -17.64 -12.67 -7.84
N TYR A 20 -17.34 -13.36 -6.74
CA TYR A 20 -18.30 -13.71 -5.72
C TYR A 20 -17.90 -13.12 -4.39
N THR A 21 -18.87 -12.61 -3.66
CA THR A 21 -18.72 -12.17 -2.27
C THR A 21 -19.20 -13.28 -1.33
N PRO A 22 -18.60 -13.43 -0.14
CA PRO A 22 -19.08 -14.40 0.84
C PRO A 22 -20.56 -14.19 1.17
N TYR A 23 -21.29 -15.25 1.44
CA TYR A 23 -22.63 -15.14 2.01
C TYR A 23 -22.57 -14.48 3.39
N ASP A 24 -23.52 -13.59 3.71
CA ASP A 24 -23.65 -13.07 5.05
C ASP A 24 -24.11 -14.16 6.05
N LYS A 25 -23.86 -13.92 7.34
CA LYS A 25 -24.15 -14.91 8.39
C LYS A 25 -25.63 -15.26 8.47
N ASN A 26 -26.52 -14.28 8.34
CA ASN A 26 -27.96 -14.50 8.42
C ASN A 26 -28.45 -15.34 7.25
N TYR A 27 -27.96 -15.04 6.04
CA TYR A 27 -28.25 -15.84 4.87
C TYR A 27 -27.80 -17.32 5.04
N ILE A 28 -26.60 -17.55 5.60
CA ILE A 28 -26.10 -18.89 5.89
C ILE A 28 -27.03 -19.59 6.90
N GLU A 29 -27.41 -18.94 7.98
CA GLU A 29 -28.26 -19.50 9.01
C GLU A 29 -29.69 -19.82 8.49
N GLU A 30 -30.21 -18.98 7.61
CA GLU A 30 -31.54 -19.14 7.03
C GLU A 30 -31.60 -20.20 5.91
N ASN A 31 -30.59 -20.31 5.09
CA ASN A 31 -30.61 -21.16 3.89
C ASN A 31 -29.83 -22.46 4.04
N TYR A 32 -28.76 -22.49 4.82
CA TYR A 32 -27.91 -23.67 5.03
C TYR A 32 -28.14 -24.28 6.43
N LYS A 33 -29.41 -24.59 6.72
CA LYS A 33 -29.87 -25.05 8.05
C LYS A 33 -29.45 -26.49 8.38
N PHE A 34 -29.17 -27.30 7.37
CA PHE A 34 -28.91 -28.71 7.54
C PHE A 34 -27.42 -28.95 7.71
N VAL A 35 -27.08 -29.93 8.55
CA VAL A 35 -25.71 -30.40 8.77
C VAL A 35 -25.62 -31.88 8.41
N GLU A 36 -24.64 -32.25 7.59
CA GLU A 36 -24.35 -33.62 7.25
C GLU A 36 -23.75 -34.35 8.47
N PRO A 37 -24.41 -35.38 9.01
CA PRO A 37 -23.97 -36.01 10.26
C PRO A 37 -22.56 -36.63 10.19
N LYS A 38 -22.14 -37.10 9.01
CA LYS A 38 -20.86 -37.79 8.83
C LYS A 38 -19.69 -36.82 8.68
N THR A 39 -19.91 -35.64 8.11
CA THR A 39 -18.84 -34.72 7.71
C THR A 39 -18.88 -33.37 8.44
N GLY A 40 -20.00 -33.07 9.11
CA GLY A 40 -20.23 -31.75 9.73
C GLY A 40 -20.49 -30.64 8.74
N ARG A 41 -20.54 -30.91 7.42
CA ARG A 41 -20.73 -29.90 6.37
C ARG A 41 -22.15 -29.36 6.39
N ARG A 42 -22.27 -28.03 6.29
CA ARG A 42 -23.59 -27.36 6.14
C ARG A 42 -24.08 -27.47 4.70
N TYR A 43 -25.39 -27.67 4.52
CA TYR A 43 -26.01 -27.72 3.20
C TYR A 43 -27.42 -27.12 3.17
N SER A 44 -27.82 -26.69 1.98
CA SER A 44 -29.22 -26.34 1.64
C SER A 44 -29.85 -27.45 0.78
N LEU A 45 -31.19 -27.44 0.66
CA LEU A 45 -31.95 -28.42 -0.10
C LEU A 45 -32.52 -27.79 -1.37
N GLY A 46 -32.09 -28.31 -2.53
CA GLY A 46 -32.61 -27.92 -3.83
C GLY A 46 -33.67 -28.88 -4.38
N ASP A 47 -34.50 -28.40 -5.28
CA ASP A 47 -35.47 -29.22 -6.00
C ASP A 47 -34.78 -30.01 -7.13
N LEU A 48 -35.18 -31.26 -7.27
CA LEU A 48 -34.72 -32.16 -8.34
C LEU A 48 -35.72 -32.28 -9.48
N THR A 49 -36.80 -31.47 -9.46
CA THR A 49 -37.85 -31.54 -10.46
C THR A 49 -37.90 -30.27 -11.32
N ALA A 50 -38.36 -30.41 -12.58
CA ALA A 50 -38.56 -29.34 -13.54
C ALA A 50 -40.00 -29.29 -14.08
N ALA A 51 -40.43 -28.12 -14.55
CA ALA A 51 -41.77 -27.92 -15.12
C ALA A 51 -41.93 -28.50 -16.54
N LYS A 52 -40.81 -28.67 -17.26
CA LYS A 52 -40.81 -29.16 -18.65
C LYS A 52 -40.04 -30.48 -18.72
N PRO A 53 -40.50 -31.47 -19.53
CA PRO A 53 -39.79 -32.71 -19.75
C PRO A 53 -38.52 -32.46 -20.56
N GLY A 54 -37.42 -33.12 -20.20
CA GLY A 54 -36.17 -33.14 -20.95
C GLY A 54 -35.66 -34.57 -21.09
N GLY A 55 -36.13 -35.32 -22.08
CA GLY A 55 -35.79 -36.73 -22.24
C GLY A 55 -36.62 -37.68 -21.34
N ASP A 56 -36.07 -38.87 -20.94
CA ASP A 56 -36.71 -39.80 -20.02
C ASP A 56 -36.55 -39.33 -18.58
N VAL A 57 -37.55 -38.63 -18.10
CA VAL A 57 -37.56 -37.91 -16.81
C VAL A 57 -38.79 -38.20 -15.96
N SER A 58 -39.56 -39.21 -16.32
CA SER A 58 -40.79 -39.65 -15.61
C SER A 58 -40.63 -40.99 -14.89
N TYR A 59 -39.42 -41.47 -14.74
CA TYR A 59 -39.11 -42.75 -14.09
C TYR A 59 -39.36 -42.71 -12.57
N GLU A 60 -39.50 -43.89 -11.99
CA GLU A 60 -39.53 -44.09 -10.56
C GLU A 60 -38.10 -44.19 -10.00
N PHE A 61 -37.82 -43.42 -8.92
CA PHE A 61 -36.52 -43.40 -8.26
C PHE A 61 -36.68 -43.62 -6.75
N HIS A 62 -36.15 -44.71 -6.24
CA HIS A 62 -36.31 -45.15 -4.82
C HIS A 62 -37.76 -45.07 -4.31
N GLY A 63 -38.70 -45.62 -5.08
CA GLY A 63 -40.12 -45.64 -4.71
C GLY A 63 -40.87 -44.34 -4.85
N THR A 64 -40.23 -43.31 -5.44
CA THR A 64 -40.83 -41.98 -5.59
C THR A 64 -40.86 -41.53 -7.04
N ARG A 65 -41.94 -40.83 -7.41
CA ARG A 65 -42.09 -40.19 -8.73
C ARG A 65 -42.18 -38.66 -8.56
N PRO A 66 -41.86 -37.87 -9.59
CA PRO A 66 -42.11 -36.41 -9.58
C PRO A 66 -43.59 -36.12 -9.28
N TYR A 67 -43.88 -34.95 -8.70
CA TYR A 67 -45.23 -34.47 -8.49
C TYR A 67 -46.03 -34.44 -9.82
N LYS A 68 -47.34 -34.48 -9.76
CA LYS A 68 -48.20 -34.33 -10.94
C LYS A 68 -47.88 -33.05 -11.68
N GLY A 69 -47.57 -33.13 -12.99
CA GLY A 69 -47.17 -31.99 -13.83
C GLY A 69 -45.70 -31.58 -13.69
N ARG A 70 -44.89 -32.33 -12.96
CA ARG A 70 -43.45 -32.15 -12.86
C ARG A 70 -42.68 -33.35 -13.39
N TYR A 71 -41.43 -33.18 -13.73
CA TYR A 71 -40.53 -34.17 -14.29
C TYR A 71 -39.20 -34.10 -13.51
N TRP A 72 -38.42 -35.19 -13.48
CA TRP A 72 -37.07 -35.07 -12.95
C TRP A 72 -36.26 -34.13 -13.82
N ALA A 73 -35.48 -33.28 -13.19
CA ALA A 73 -34.55 -32.38 -13.89
C ALA A 73 -33.30 -33.09 -14.43
N TYR A 74 -33.09 -34.36 -14.00
CA TYR A 74 -31.90 -35.13 -14.29
C TYR A 74 -32.29 -36.54 -14.79
N SER A 75 -31.41 -37.14 -15.63
CA SER A 75 -31.56 -38.53 -16.06
C SER A 75 -31.41 -39.49 -14.88
N ARG A 76 -31.93 -40.69 -15.01
CA ARG A 76 -31.78 -41.75 -13.99
C ARG A 76 -30.31 -41.98 -13.63
N ALA A 77 -29.40 -42.03 -14.60
CA ALA A 77 -27.97 -42.24 -14.38
C ALA A 77 -27.35 -41.13 -13.49
N ASN A 78 -27.74 -39.89 -13.74
CA ASN A 78 -27.28 -38.77 -12.91
C ASN A 78 -27.85 -38.84 -11.48
N MET A 79 -29.10 -39.21 -11.31
CA MET A 79 -29.71 -39.40 -9.99
C MET A 79 -29.04 -40.51 -9.19
N GLU A 80 -28.70 -41.64 -9.83
CA GLU A 80 -27.92 -42.72 -9.18
C GLU A 80 -26.52 -42.27 -8.81
N LYS A 81 -25.86 -41.49 -9.67
CA LYS A 81 -24.57 -40.87 -9.36
C LYS A 81 -24.66 -39.96 -8.14
N PHE A 82 -25.63 -39.06 -8.09
CA PHE A 82 -25.84 -38.16 -6.94
C PHE A 82 -26.13 -38.92 -5.65
N ASN A 83 -26.86 -40.05 -5.76
CA ASN A 83 -27.11 -40.91 -4.63
C ASN A 83 -25.84 -41.57 -4.11
N ALA A 84 -25.03 -42.13 -5.00
CA ALA A 84 -23.75 -42.77 -4.67
C ALA A 84 -22.76 -41.76 -4.02
N GLU A 85 -22.78 -40.50 -4.48
CA GLU A 85 -21.99 -39.41 -3.93
C GLU A 85 -22.55 -38.84 -2.60
N GLY A 86 -23.67 -39.36 -2.09
CA GLY A 86 -24.31 -38.88 -0.87
C GLY A 86 -24.96 -37.49 -1.02
N ARG A 87 -25.20 -37.06 -2.25
CA ARG A 87 -25.76 -35.74 -2.59
C ARG A 87 -27.28 -35.66 -2.45
N LEU A 88 -27.96 -36.78 -2.19
CA LEU A 88 -29.41 -36.81 -2.04
C LEU A 88 -29.83 -36.82 -0.57
N TYR A 89 -30.85 -36.06 -0.28
CA TYR A 89 -31.58 -36.07 0.98
C TYR A 89 -32.94 -36.70 0.74
N PHE A 90 -33.27 -37.77 1.48
CA PHE A 90 -34.55 -38.47 1.43
C PHE A 90 -35.39 -38.06 2.65
N PRO A 91 -36.54 -37.39 2.46
CA PRO A 91 -37.45 -37.06 3.55
C PRO A 91 -38.06 -38.29 4.22
N LYS A 92 -38.31 -38.26 5.55
CA LYS A 92 -38.78 -39.38 6.36
C LYS A 92 -40.17 -39.94 5.98
N LYS A 93 -40.98 -39.28 5.14
CA LYS A 93 -42.35 -39.68 4.78
C LYS A 93 -42.51 -39.83 3.26
N ASN A 94 -41.75 -40.70 2.61
CA ASN A 94 -41.86 -40.96 1.16
C ASN A 94 -41.93 -39.69 0.30
N GLY A 95 -41.30 -38.61 0.75
CA GLY A 95 -41.23 -37.33 0.02
C GLY A 95 -40.23 -37.40 -1.12
N THR A 96 -40.43 -36.54 -2.09
CA THR A 96 -39.50 -36.36 -3.21
C THR A 96 -38.10 -36.06 -2.72
N PRO A 97 -37.08 -36.80 -3.15
CA PRO A 97 -35.71 -36.55 -2.77
C PRO A 97 -35.28 -35.11 -3.16
N ARG A 98 -34.36 -34.56 -2.40
CA ARG A 98 -33.83 -33.22 -2.60
C ARG A 98 -32.32 -33.29 -2.81
N PHE A 99 -31.77 -32.36 -3.60
CA PHE A 99 -30.31 -32.22 -3.79
C PHE A 99 -29.69 -31.46 -2.65
N LYS A 100 -28.53 -31.91 -2.15
CA LYS A 100 -27.75 -31.21 -1.15
C LYS A 100 -26.75 -30.27 -1.82
N TYR A 101 -26.90 -28.95 -1.65
CA TYR A 101 -25.93 -27.96 -2.02
C TYR A 101 -25.08 -27.63 -0.79
N PHE A 102 -23.85 -28.11 -0.77
CA PHE A 102 -22.94 -27.87 0.34
C PHE A 102 -22.39 -26.44 0.30
N LEU A 103 -22.39 -25.74 1.45
CA LEU A 103 -21.98 -24.36 1.58
C LEU A 103 -20.53 -24.11 1.11
N ASP A 104 -19.64 -25.02 1.47
CA ASP A 104 -18.22 -24.99 1.13
C ASP A 104 -17.91 -25.24 -0.37
N GLU A 105 -18.90 -25.63 -1.15
CA GLU A 105 -18.81 -25.77 -2.60
C GLU A 105 -19.44 -24.59 -3.35
N MET A 106 -20.13 -23.73 -2.65
CA MET A 106 -20.79 -22.57 -3.27
C MET A 106 -19.84 -21.40 -3.38
N PRO A 107 -19.79 -20.74 -4.55
CA PRO A 107 -18.85 -19.64 -4.76
C PRO A 107 -19.18 -18.38 -3.95
N GLY A 108 -20.40 -18.29 -3.41
CA GLY A 108 -20.90 -17.08 -2.77
C GLY A 108 -21.98 -16.36 -3.59
N VAL A 109 -22.22 -15.12 -3.24
CA VAL A 109 -23.14 -14.24 -3.97
C VAL A 109 -22.39 -13.60 -5.14
N SER A 110 -22.91 -13.74 -6.36
CA SER A 110 -22.35 -13.03 -7.52
C SER A 110 -22.30 -11.52 -7.24
N LEU A 111 -21.20 -10.89 -7.63
CA LEU A 111 -20.97 -9.46 -7.42
C LEU A 111 -22.16 -8.64 -7.91
N GLN A 112 -22.72 -7.85 -7.00
CA GLN A 112 -23.81 -6.93 -7.29
C GLN A 112 -23.29 -5.55 -7.69
N ASN A 113 -24.17 -4.65 -8.08
CA ASN A 113 -23.84 -3.28 -8.47
C ASN A 113 -23.73 -2.30 -7.28
N ASP A 114 -24.03 -2.72 -6.06
CA ASP A 114 -23.88 -1.94 -4.83
C ASP A 114 -22.83 -2.62 -3.91
N TRP A 115 -21.73 -1.92 -3.61
CA TRP A 115 -20.59 -2.45 -2.90
C TRP A 115 -20.45 -1.81 -1.52
N GLN A 116 -21.38 -2.11 -0.63
CA GLN A 116 -21.39 -1.59 0.75
C GLN A 116 -20.43 -2.35 1.69
N ASP A 117 -19.92 -3.47 1.25
CA ASP A 117 -19.02 -4.35 2.00
C ASP A 117 -17.56 -3.85 2.03
N ILE A 118 -17.23 -2.81 1.26
CA ILE A 118 -15.90 -2.19 1.25
C ILE A 118 -15.93 -0.97 2.18
N PRO A 119 -15.24 -1.03 3.34
CA PRO A 119 -15.17 0.10 4.24
C PRO A 119 -14.30 1.24 3.68
N PRO A 120 -14.46 2.47 4.16
CA PRO A 120 -13.53 3.56 3.89
C PRO A 120 -12.11 3.23 4.37
N VAL A 121 -11.12 3.91 3.78
CA VAL A 121 -9.72 3.82 4.22
C VAL A 121 -9.60 4.18 5.70
N SER A 122 -8.90 3.35 6.48
CA SER A 122 -8.67 3.58 7.91
C SER A 122 -7.46 2.77 8.42
N GLY A 123 -6.95 3.14 9.60
CA GLY A 123 -5.86 2.43 10.26
C GLY A 123 -4.57 2.41 9.44
N ASP A 124 -3.90 1.28 9.42
CA ASP A 124 -2.59 1.09 8.77
C ASP A 124 -2.62 1.23 7.23
N GLU A 125 -3.81 1.21 6.63
CA GLU A 125 -3.97 1.45 5.20
C GLU A 125 -3.89 2.93 4.85
N ASP A 126 -4.23 3.82 5.79
CA ASP A 126 -4.25 5.27 5.56
C ASP A 126 -2.83 5.80 5.42
N SER A 127 -2.51 6.27 4.22
CA SER A 127 -1.22 6.90 3.92
C SER A 127 -1.20 8.42 4.17
N GLY A 128 -2.29 8.99 4.71
CA GLY A 128 -2.47 10.44 4.83
C GLY A 128 -2.78 11.15 3.49
N TYR A 129 -2.91 10.42 2.38
CA TYR A 129 -3.23 10.99 1.07
C TYR A 129 -4.74 11.24 0.95
N GLY A 130 -5.15 12.50 0.92
CA GLY A 130 -6.56 12.93 1.10
C GLY A 130 -7.58 12.37 0.10
N THR A 131 -7.15 11.79 -1.01
CA THR A 131 -8.02 11.17 -2.03
C THR A 131 -7.76 9.68 -2.19
N GLN A 132 -7.08 9.06 -1.23
CA GLN A 132 -6.81 7.63 -1.27
C GLN A 132 -8.10 6.82 -1.33
N LYS A 133 -8.15 5.83 -2.21
CA LYS A 133 -9.23 4.85 -2.29
C LYS A 133 -8.86 3.57 -1.55
N PRO A 134 -9.83 2.81 -1.01
CA PRO A 134 -9.56 1.53 -0.38
C PRO A 134 -8.90 0.54 -1.34
N LEU A 135 -7.91 -0.20 -0.87
CA LEU A 135 -7.20 -1.21 -1.67
C LEU A 135 -8.17 -2.30 -2.18
N ALA A 136 -9.09 -2.74 -1.31
CA ALA A 136 -10.11 -3.74 -1.65
C ALA A 136 -11.00 -3.32 -2.83
N LEU A 137 -11.25 -2.00 -2.99
CA LEU A 137 -12.01 -1.47 -4.13
C LEU A 137 -11.26 -1.70 -5.44
N LEU A 138 -9.96 -1.34 -5.47
CA LEU A 138 -9.14 -1.49 -6.67
C LEU A 138 -8.84 -2.97 -6.96
N GLU A 139 -8.65 -3.80 -5.94
CA GLU A 139 -8.53 -5.25 -6.10
C GLU A 139 -9.77 -5.84 -6.78
N ARG A 140 -10.96 -5.43 -6.36
CA ARG A 140 -12.22 -5.87 -6.95
C ARG A 140 -12.36 -5.45 -8.41
N ILE A 141 -12.10 -4.18 -8.71
CA ILE A 141 -12.18 -3.65 -10.08
C ILE A 141 -11.19 -4.38 -10.99
N ILE A 142 -9.93 -4.50 -10.59
CA ILE A 142 -8.87 -5.13 -11.37
C ILE A 142 -9.15 -6.62 -11.56
N SER A 143 -9.60 -7.33 -10.52
CA SER A 143 -9.95 -8.75 -10.62
C SER A 143 -11.11 -9.01 -11.57
N ALA A 144 -12.12 -8.11 -11.58
CA ALA A 144 -13.26 -8.24 -12.47
C ALA A 144 -12.91 -8.00 -13.94
N SER A 145 -11.95 -7.13 -14.22
CA SER A 145 -11.70 -6.62 -15.59
C SER A 145 -10.37 -7.06 -16.20
N SER A 146 -9.58 -7.87 -15.51
CA SER A 146 -8.26 -8.32 -15.99
C SER A 146 -7.89 -9.70 -15.47
N ASP A 147 -6.92 -10.35 -16.14
CA ASP A 147 -6.29 -11.59 -15.68
C ASP A 147 -4.86 -11.36 -15.20
N GLU A 148 -4.28 -12.38 -14.56
CA GLU A 148 -2.86 -12.36 -14.17
C GLU A 148 -1.96 -12.14 -15.40
N GLY A 149 -1.02 -11.19 -15.29
CA GLY A 149 -0.12 -10.79 -16.37
C GLY A 149 -0.64 -9.68 -17.28
N ASP A 150 -1.93 -9.33 -17.22
CA ASP A 150 -2.46 -8.18 -17.97
C ASP A 150 -1.84 -6.87 -17.49
N LEU A 151 -1.93 -5.82 -18.30
CA LEU A 151 -1.42 -4.49 -17.99
C LEU A 151 -2.52 -3.59 -17.43
N VAL A 152 -2.31 -3.06 -16.25
CA VAL A 152 -3.16 -2.05 -15.60
C VAL A 152 -2.51 -0.68 -15.76
N LEU A 153 -3.22 0.30 -16.30
CA LEU A 153 -2.79 1.69 -16.40
C LEU A 153 -3.65 2.56 -15.46
N ASP A 154 -2.99 3.29 -14.58
CA ASP A 154 -3.61 4.39 -13.82
C ASP A 154 -2.89 5.71 -14.16
N PRO A 155 -3.49 6.57 -15.01
CA PRO A 155 -2.84 7.81 -15.47
C PRO A 155 -2.91 8.94 -14.44
N PHE A 156 -3.56 8.76 -13.28
CA PHE A 156 -3.69 9.72 -12.19
C PHE A 156 -3.56 9.01 -10.83
N CYS A 157 -2.46 8.24 -10.71
CA CYS A 157 -2.36 7.18 -9.69
C CYS A 157 -2.23 7.69 -8.25
N GLY A 158 -1.98 8.98 -8.00
CA GLY A 158 -1.87 9.56 -6.67
C GLY A 158 -0.92 8.75 -5.77
N CYS A 159 -1.42 8.30 -4.61
CA CYS A 159 -0.64 7.44 -3.71
C CYS A 159 -0.56 5.96 -4.17
N GLY A 160 -1.00 5.62 -5.38
CA GLY A 160 -0.76 4.35 -6.05
C GLY A 160 -1.61 3.16 -5.60
N THR A 161 -2.81 3.38 -5.10
CA THR A 161 -3.65 2.24 -4.67
C THR A 161 -3.91 1.25 -5.81
N ALA A 162 -4.12 1.71 -7.06
CA ALA A 162 -4.28 0.84 -8.23
C ALA A 162 -2.99 0.06 -8.54
N VAL A 163 -1.83 0.72 -8.41
CA VAL A 163 -0.49 0.10 -8.59
C VAL A 163 -0.29 -1.03 -7.59
N LEU A 164 -0.60 -0.78 -6.30
CA LEU A 164 -0.49 -1.79 -5.23
C LEU A 164 -1.43 -2.97 -5.46
N ALA A 165 -2.68 -2.69 -5.83
CA ALA A 165 -3.67 -3.72 -6.14
C ALA A 165 -3.22 -4.58 -7.34
N ALA A 166 -2.75 -3.94 -8.42
CA ALA A 166 -2.24 -4.63 -9.60
C ALA A 166 -1.03 -5.51 -9.26
N GLN A 167 -0.06 -4.99 -8.50
CA GLN A 167 1.10 -5.76 -8.03
C GLN A 167 0.68 -6.97 -7.19
N LYS A 168 -0.23 -6.80 -6.23
CA LYS A 168 -0.76 -7.87 -5.37
C LYS A 168 -1.45 -8.95 -6.18
N LEU A 169 -2.19 -8.56 -7.18
CA LEU A 169 -2.93 -9.45 -8.08
C LEU A 169 -2.07 -9.99 -9.24
N ARG A 170 -0.75 -9.77 -9.23
CA ARG A 170 0.21 -10.21 -10.24
C ARG A 170 -0.07 -9.68 -11.67
N ARG A 171 -0.67 -8.48 -11.77
CA ARG A 171 -0.77 -7.74 -13.03
C ARG A 171 0.50 -6.94 -13.25
N ASN A 172 0.83 -6.65 -14.52
CA ASN A 172 1.77 -5.59 -14.84
C ASN A 172 1.06 -4.25 -14.65
N TRP A 173 1.82 -3.18 -14.38
CA TRP A 173 1.20 -1.89 -14.13
C TRP A 173 2.04 -0.73 -14.62
N ILE A 174 1.36 0.35 -14.97
CA ILE A 174 1.93 1.68 -15.22
C ILE A 174 1.11 2.67 -14.39
N GLY A 175 1.78 3.36 -13.47
CA GLY A 175 1.20 4.47 -12.72
C GLY A 175 1.80 5.78 -13.20
N ILE A 176 0.98 6.80 -13.44
CA ILE A 176 1.43 8.13 -13.84
C ILE A 176 0.89 9.14 -12.84
N ASP A 177 1.75 10.02 -12.34
CA ASP A 177 1.37 11.17 -11.52
C ASP A 177 2.26 12.36 -11.84
N ILE A 178 1.73 13.56 -11.64
CA ILE A 178 2.49 14.80 -11.89
C ILE A 178 3.42 15.17 -10.73
N THR A 179 3.25 14.54 -9.56
CA THR A 179 3.97 14.92 -8.34
C THR A 179 5.03 13.91 -7.94
N SER A 180 6.25 14.40 -7.69
CA SER A 180 7.32 13.59 -7.12
C SER A 180 6.93 13.03 -5.73
N PHE A 181 6.10 13.75 -4.98
CA PHE A 181 5.57 13.30 -3.69
C PHE A 181 4.72 12.04 -3.83
N ALA A 182 3.77 12.02 -4.76
CA ALA A 182 2.93 10.84 -5.03
C ALA A 182 3.80 9.63 -5.43
N VAL A 183 4.75 9.82 -6.34
CA VAL A 183 5.67 8.75 -6.77
C VAL A 183 6.49 8.21 -5.59
N ALA A 184 7.00 9.08 -4.71
CA ALA A 184 7.73 8.65 -3.50
C ALA A 184 6.83 7.82 -2.56
N GLN A 185 5.58 8.24 -2.36
CA GLN A 185 4.62 7.47 -1.55
C GLN A 185 4.32 6.08 -2.15
N ILE A 186 4.20 6.00 -3.48
CA ILE A 186 4.02 4.71 -4.17
C ILE A 186 5.20 3.78 -3.87
N GLU A 187 6.43 4.28 -3.99
CA GLU A 187 7.63 3.48 -3.71
C GLU A 187 7.67 2.97 -2.26
N ASP A 188 7.34 3.84 -1.29
CA ASP A 188 7.33 3.47 0.13
C ASP A 188 6.25 2.43 0.43
N ARG A 189 5.06 2.60 -0.12
CA ARG A 189 3.96 1.64 0.02
C ARG A 189 4.28 0.30 -0.65
N LEU A 190 4.89 0.30 -1.84
CA LEU A 190 5.34 -0.92 -2.52
C LEU A 190 6.38 -1.67 -1.69
N LYS A 191 7.40 -0.98 -1.16
CA LYS A 191 8.43 -1.58 -0.31
C LYS A 191 7.86 -2.14 1.00
N LYS A 192 6.92 -1.42 1.62
CA LYS A 192 6.23 -1.86 2.84
C LYS A 192 5.40 -3.12 2.60
N MET A 193 4.67 -3.17 1.49
CA MET A 193 3.75 -4.27 1.18
C MET A 193 4.46 -5.50 0.59
N PHE A 194 5.58 -5.29 -0.12
CA PHE A 194 6.34 -6.34 -0.81
C PHE A 194 7.84 -6.24 -0.44
N PRO A 195 8.19 -6.53 0.82
CA PRO A 195 9.60 -6.49 1.26
C PRO A 195 10.44 -7.52 0.52
N GLU A 196 11.69 -7.16 0.18
CA GLU A 196 12.59 -7.99 -0.65
C GLU A 196 12.93 -9.33 0.01
N ASP A 197 12.93 -9.39 1.35
CA ASP A 197 13.36 -10.55 2.15
C ASP A 197 12.22 -11.45 2.64
N SER A 198 11.00 -11.28 2.12
CA SER A 198 9.83 -11.98 2.66
C SER A 198 9.82 -13.51 2.48
N GLY A 199 10.84 -14.11 1.83
CA GLY A 199 11.06 -15.57 1.79
C GLY A 199 9.88 -16.44 1.32
N THR A 200 8.77 -15.84 0.98
CA THR A 200 7.56 -16.54 0.55
C THR A 200 7.71 -16.98 -0.90
N GLU A 201 7.87 -18.27 -1.07
CA GLU A 201 7.83 -18.94 -2.38
C GLU A 201 6.59 -18.49 -3.15
N GLY A 202 6.78 -17.82 -4.30
CA GLY A 202 5.70 -17.36 -5.17
C GLY A 202 5.45 -15.86 -5.20
N GLN A 203 6.06 -15.04 -4.35
CA GLN A 203 6.01 -13.58 -4.53
C GLN A 203 6.95 -13.14 -5.66
N ARG A 204 6.38 -12.52 -6.70
CA ARG A 204 7.16 -11.95 -7.79
C ARG A 204 8.05 -10.83 -7.22
N ARG A 205 9.37 -10.95 -7.36
CA ARG A 205 10.32 -9.92 -6.93
C ARG A 205 9.89 -8.56 -7.48
N LEU A 206 9.78 -7.57 -6.60
CA LEU A 206 9.39 -6.22 -6.97
C LEU A 206 10.43 -5.61 -7.92
N LYS A 207 10.03 -5.37 -9.17
CA LYS A 207 10.86 -4.71 -10.18
C LYS A 207 10.04 -3.62 -10.86
N TYR A 208 10.51 -2.40 -10.78
CA TYR A 208 9.89 -1.26 -11.45
C TYR A 208 10.95 -0.22 -11.82
N ILE A 209 10.59 0.69 -12.69
CA ILE A 209 11.41 1.82 -13.11
C ILE A 209 10.62 3.08 -12.78
N VAL A 210 11.27 4.07 -12.19
CA VAL A 210 10.74 5.43 -12.04
C VAL A 210 11.33 6.26 -13.16
N ASP A 211 10.50 6.85 -14.00
CA ASP A 211 10.90 7.74 -15.09
C ASP A 211 10.31 9.14 -14.90
N GLY A 212 10.85 10.13 -15.63
CA GLY A 212 10.41 11.53 -15.53
C GLY A 212 11.10 12.34 -14.42
N LEU A 213 11.99 11.75 -13.64
CA LEU A 213 12.80 12.45 -12.66
C LEU A 213 13.99 13.16 -13.33
N PRO A 214 14.50 14.28 -12.76
CA PRO A 214 15.72 14.93 -13.23
C PRO A 214 16.91 13.96 -13.31
N LYS A 215 17.57 13.90 -14.45
CA LYS A 215 18.75 13.06 -14.70
C LYS A 215 20.05 13.86 -14.64
N ASP A 216 19.96 15.19 -14.74
CA ASP A 216 21.07 16.13 -14.69
C ASP A 216 20.65 17.45 -14.03
N PHE A 217 21.60 18.36 -13.84
CA PHE A 217 21.36 19.61 -13.16
C PHE A 217 20.38 20.53 -13.91
N GLU A 218 20.42 20.53 -15.25
CA GLU A 218 19.46 21.28 -16.07
C GLU A 218 18.05 20.73 -15.93
N GLY A 219 17.88 19.41 -15.85
CA GLY A 219 16.61 18.77 -15.54
C GLY A 219 16.06 19.19 -14.17
N ALA A 220 16.94 19.35 -13.16
CA ALA A 220 16.54 19.81 -11.83
C ALA A 220 16.10 21.28 -11.84
N LYS A 221 16.80 22.16 -12.57
CA LYS A 221 16.40 23.56 -12.79
C LYS A 221 15.06 23.65 -13.51
N ASN A 222 14.89 22.88 -14.58
CA ASN A 222 13.65 22.82 -15.33
C ASN A 222 12.49 22.35 -14.47
N LEU A 223 12.71 21.37 -13.58
CA LEU A 223 11.70 20.94 -12.61
C LEU A 223 11.33 22.08 -11.66
N ALA A 224 12.32 22.79 -11.11
CA ALA A 224 12.10 23.91 -10.18
C ALA A 224 11.38 25.11 -10.81
N ALA A 225 11.56 25.31 -12.12
CA ALA A 225 10.96 26.41 -12.90
C ALA A 225 9.51 26.13 -13.34
N ARG A 226 8.99 24.91 -13.21
CA ARG A 226 7.61 24.59 -13.61
C ARG A 226 6.61 25.29 -12.71
N GLU A 227 5.67 25.98 -13.31
CA GLU A 227 4.54 26.58 -12.59
C GLU A 227 3.36 25.58 -12.52
N PRO A 228 2.55 25.59 -11.44
CA PRO A 228 2.65 26.48 -10.26
C PRO A 228 3.52 25.92 -9.12
N ASP A 229 3.92 24.65 -9.12
CA ASP A 229 4.47 23.96 -7.93
C ASP A 229 5.90 23.41 -8.14
N GLY A 230 6.63 23.84 -9.17
CA GLY A 230 7.93 23.28 -9.54
C GLY A 230 8.97 23.31 -8.42
N LYS A 231 8.99 24.39 -7.62
CA LYS A 231 9.90 24.51 -6.46
C LYS A 231 9.65 23.40 -5.42
N TYR A 232 8.39 23.10 -5.12
CA TYR A 232 8.02 22.01 -4.22
C TYR A 232 8.36 20.63 -4.81
N GLN A 233 8.10 20.44 -6.11
CA GLN A 233 8.48 19.22 -6.80
C GLN A 233 9.99 18.97 -6.74
N CYS A 234 10.79 20.03 -6.93
CA CYS A 234 12.23 19.96 -6.84
C CYS A 234 12.69 19.65 -5.39
N GLN A 235 12.04 20.24 -4.37
CA GLN A 235 12.33 19.95 -2.97
C GLN A 235 12.06 18.49 -2.64
N TRP A 236 10.88 17.97 -2.99
CA TRP A 236 10.51 16.57 -2.75
C TRP A 236 11.44 15.60 -3.48
N TRP A 237 11.77 15.90 -4.75
CA TRP A 237 12.71 15.10 -5.52
C TRP A 237 14.10 15.09 -4.86
N ALA A 238 14.64 16.24 -4.45
CA ALA A 238 15.97 16.33 -3.85
C ALA A 238 16.03 15.57 -2.51
N VAL A 239 15.02 15.73 -1.65
CA VAL A 239 14.93 14.99 -0.39
C VAL A 239 14.94 13.46 -0.65
N ARG A 240 14.09 13.00 -1.56
CA ARG A 240 13.87 11.56 -1.78
C ARG A 240 15.01 10.91 -2.56
N TRP A 241 15.32 11.41 -3.74
CA TRP A 241 16.22 10.73 -4.68
C TRP A 241 17.68 11.17 -4.62
N LEU A 242 17.99 12.39 -4.18
CA LEU A 242 19.38 12.77 -3.97
C LEU A 242 19.90 12.40 -2.58
N LEU A 243 19.08 12.52 -1.55
CA LEU A 243 19.51 12.36 -0.15
C LEU A 243 19.00 11.06 0.50
N GLY A 244 18.03 10.38 -0.11
CA GLY A 244 17.40 9.19 0.47
C GLY A 244 16.65 9.49 1.77
N GLY A 245 16.12 10.74 1.90
CA GLY A 245 15.34 11.17 3.04
C GLY A 245 13.85 10.83 2.88
N GLN A 246 13.11 10.98 3.98
CA GLN A 246 11.66 10.91 4.01
C GLN A 246 11.08 12.30 3.86
N LEU A 247 10.01 12.42 3.07
CA LEU A 247 9.28 13.66 2.92
C LEU A 247 8.43 13.91 4.15
N ARG A 248 8.44 15.13 4.65
CA ARG A 248 7.52 15.58 5.68
C ARG A 248 6.26 16.12 5.01
N ASP A 249 5.07 15.81 5.54
CA ASP A 249 3.73 16.04 5.00
C ASP A 249 3.59 17.16 3.97
N GLY A 250 3.26 16.79 2.72
CA GLY A 250 3.19 17.69 1.57
C GLY A 250 2.01 18.66 1.54
N LYS A 251 1.27 18.88 2.63
CA LYS A 251 -0.03 19.57 2.60
C LYS A 251 -0.09 20.97 3.21
N LYS A 252 0.92 21.42 3.92
CA LYS A 252 0.84 22.75 4.57
C LYS A 252 1.77 23.77 3.92
N LYS A 253 1.25 24.56 2.99
CA LYS A 253 1.92 25.82 2.61
C LYS A 253 2.13 26.65 3.88
N GLY A 254 3.39 26.79 4.32
CA GLY A 254 3.78 27.70 5.40
C GLY A 254 3.67 27.19 6.84
N GLY A 255 3.48 25.88 7.07
CA GLY A 255 3.34 25.31 8.43
C GLY A 255 4.39 24.28 8.83
N ASP A 256 5.35 23.96 7.96
CA ASP A 256 6.36 22.90 8.13
C ASP A 256 7.58 23.31 8.98
N GLY A 257 7.62 24.55 9.47
CA GLY A 257 8.73 25.05 10.27
C GLY A 257 10.08 25.07 9.56
N GLY A 258 10.09 25.01 8.20
CA GLY A 258 11.30 25.00 7.37
C GLY A 258 11.95 23.62 7.20
N ILE A 259 11.20 22.54 7.40
CA ILE A 259 11.66 21.17 7.25
C ILE A 259 11.02 20.56 6.00
N ASP A 260 11.83 20.36 4.96
CA ASP A 260 11.37 19.72 3.71
C ASP A 260 11.46 18.20 3.77
N GLY A 261 12.35 17.67 4.62
CA GLY A 261 12.48 16.24 4.85
C GLY A 261 13.31 15.89 6.06
N VAL A 262 13.30 14.60 6.41
CA VAL A 262 14.09 14.04 7.51
C VAL A 262 14.80 12.77 7.07
N LYS A 263 15.92 12.47 7.73
CA LYS A 263 16.62 11.19 7.61
C LYS A 263 17.05 10.77 9.01
N HIS A 264 17.00 9.47 9.27
CA HIS A 264 17.36 8.93 10.56
C HIS A 264 18.62 8.08 10.48
N PHE A 265 19.35 7.97 11.58
CA PHE A 265 20.50 7.10 11.73
C PHE A 265 20.55 6.53 13.13
N THR A 266 21.22 5.37 13.28
CA THR A 266 21.34 4.73 14.59
C THR A 266 22.55 5.23 15.35
N ILE A 267 22.35 5.55 16.62
CA ILE A 267 23.37 5.88 17.60
C ILE A 267 23.51 4.69 18.56
N TYR A 268 24.69 4.09 18.61
CA TYR A 268 25.00 3.08 19.61
C TYR A 268 25.71 3.74 20.79
N GLU A 269 25.15 3.65 21.99
CA GLU A 269 25.85 4.08 23.20
C GLU A 269 27.00 3.09 23.48
N SER A 270 28.24 3.57 23.41
CA SER A 270 29.41 2.75 23.71
C SER A 270 29.54 2.59 25.24
N SER A 271 28.83 1.66 25.84
CA SER A 271 29.15 1.22 27.18
C SER A 271 30.16 0.09 27.12
N ALA A 272 31.36 0.35 27.59
CA ALA A 272 32.50 -0.62 27.62
C ALA A 272 32.25 -1.87 28.49
N LYS A 273 31.01 -2.11 28.95
CA LYS A 273 30.64 -3.18 29.87
C LYS A 273 29.42 -4.02 29.49
N VAL A 274 28.88 -3.90 28.27
CA VAL A 274 27.66 -4.64 27.89
C VAL A 274 28.02 -5.84 27.03
N SER A 275 27.57 -7.03 27.48
CA SER A 275 27.67 -8.30 26.75
C SER A 275 27.03 -8.17 25.33
N PRO A 276 27.55 -8.87 24.30
CA PRO A 276 27.02 -8.83 22.94
C PRO A 276 25.51 -9.12 22.82
N LEU A 277 24.94 -9.85 23.79
CA LEU A 277 23.51 -10.19 23.86
C LEU A 277 22.58 -9.05 24.34
N LYS A 278 23.14 -7.94 24.87
CA LYS A 278 22.39 -6.77 25.36
C LYS A 278 22.54 -5.51 24.51
N LYS A 279 23.16 -5.59 23.34
CA LYS A 279 23.34 -4.44 22.42
C LYS A 279 22.03 -3.86 21.89
N ALA A 280 20.94 -4.59 21.92
CA ALA A 280 19.62 -4.12 21.45
C ALA A 280 19.00 -3.05 22.35
N ASP A 281 19.33 -3.02 23.66
CA ASP A 281 18.66 -2.16 24.64
C ASP A 281 19.22 -0.72 24.73
N HIS A 282 20.27 -0.37 23.93
CA HIS A 282 20.93 0.95 23.98
C HIS A 282 21.00 1.61 22.58
N LYS A 283 19.98 1.38 21.74
CA LYS A 283 19.85 1.95 20.41
C LYS A 283 19.06 3.27 20.50
N LYS A 284 19.70 4.39 20.23
CA LYS A 284 19.06 5.71 20.08
C LYS A 284 18.99 6.09 18.61
N ILE A 285 17.91 6.73 18.20
CA ILE A 285 17.75 7.24 16.83
C ILE A 285 18.19 8.70 16.79
N GLY A 286 19.15 9.02 15.91
CA GLY A 286 19.54 10.36 15.56
C GLY A 286 18.78 10.87 14.35
N THR A 287 18.51 12.16 14.30
CA THR A 287 17.73 12.82 13.25
C THR A 287 18.57 13.81 12.47
N ILE A 288 18.41 13.78 11.15
CA ILE A 288 18.95 14.73 10.19
C ILE A 288 17.77 15.52 9.61
N ILE A 289 17.80 16.84 9.73
CA ILE A 289 16.82 17.73 9.10
C ILE A 289 17.34 18.15 7.74
N ILE A 290 16.47 18.08 6.74
CA ILE A 290 16.78 18.48 5.36
C ILE A 290 15.93 19.71 5.03
N SER A 291 16.60 20.80 4.58
CA SER A 291 15.97 21.98 4.03
C SER A 291 16.50 22.23 2.62
N VAL A 292 15.60 22.28 1.65
CA VAL A 292 15.92 22.45 0.22
C VAL A 292 15.45 23.83 -0.25
N LYS A 293 16.32 24.55 -0.92
CA LYS A 293 16.01 25.85 -1.53
C LYS A 293 16.16 25.75 -3.04
N ALA A 294 15.02 25.61 -3.71
CA ALA A 294 14.91 25.47 -5.16
C ALA A 294 14.84 26.83 -5.90
N GLY A 295 15.13 27.95 -5.21
CA GLY A 295 15.19 29.26 -5.80
C GLY A 295 16.64 29.73 -6.01
N GLU A 296 16.81 30.77 -6.82
CA GLU A 296 18.13 31.41 -7.10
C GLU A 296 18.65 32.26 -5.95
N ASN A 297 17.76 32.87 -5.16
CA ASN A 297 18.11 33.77 -4.08
C ASN A 297 18.26 33.00 -2.76
N VAL A 298 19.50 32.67 -2.39
CA VAL A 298 19.84 32.05 -1.11
C VAL A 298 20.64 33.04 -0.24
N THR A 299 20.38 33.01 1.06
CA THR A 299 20.93 33.99 1.98
C THR A 299 21.47 33.36 3.27
N PRO A 300 22.42 34.00 3.99
CA PRO A 300 22.85 33.51 5.29
C PRO A 300 21.72 33.37 6.33
N SER A 301 20.67 34.19 6.24
CA SER A 301 19.49 34.05 7.11
C SER A 301 18.84 32.71 7.00
N MET A 302 18.72 32.15 5.80
CA MET A 302 18.13 30.82 5.59
C MET A 302 18.94 29.68 6.26
N VAL A 303 20.26 29.86 6.34
CA VAL A 303 21.13 28.92 7.09
C VAL A 303 20.92 29.09 8.59
N LYS A 304 20.76 30.32 9.10
CA LYS A 304 20.39 30.56 10.52
C LYS A 304 19.06 29.93 10.87
N ASP A 305 18.07 30.02 9.99
CA ASP A 305 16.76 29.40 10.18
C ASP A 305 16.89 27.87 10.30
N LEU A 306 17.76 27.24 9.48
CA LEU A 306 18.02 25.80 9.62
C LEU A 306 18.74 25.48 10.94
N ILE A 307 19.74 26.28 11.37
CA ILE A 307 20.40 26.09 12.66
C ILE A 307 19.38 26.14 13.81
N ALA A 308 18.48 27.12 13.79
CA ALA A 308 17.42 27.26 14.78
C ALA A 308 16.44 26.07 14.73
N THR A 309 16.10 25.59 13.53
CA THR A 309 15.23 24.43 13.33
C THR A 309 15.87 23.17 13.87
N VAL A 310 17.15 22.89 13.57
CA VAL A 310 17.89 21.74 14.10
C VAL A 310 17.93 21.75 15.64
N ALA A 311 18.10 22.94 16.24
CA ALA A 311 18.08 23.09 17.69
C ALA A 311 16.67 22.86 18.29
N ARG A 312 15.64 23.46 17.69
CA ARG A 312 14.24 23.30 18.11
C ARG A 312 13.77 21.84 18.08
N GLU A 313 14.07 21.13 17.00
CA GLU A 313 13.69 19.73 16.80
C GLU A 313 14.64 18.75 17.53
N ARG A 314 15.65 19.25 18.24
CA ARG A 314 16.71 18.47 18.90
C ARG A 314 17.42 17.49 17.97
N ALA A 315 17.51 17.86 16.68
CA ALA A 315 18.18 17.04 15.68
C ALA A 315 19.72 17.20 15.78
N GLU A 316 20.43 16.18 15.33
CA GLU A 316 21.89 16.12 15.38
C GLU A 316 22.54 16.89 14.24
N ILE A 317 21.98 16.80 13.02
CA ILE A 317 22.57 17.36 11.79
C ILE A 317 21.49 18.06 10.97
N GLY A 318 21.86 19.13 10.27
CA GLY A 318 21.05 19.82 9.27
C GLY A 318 21.74 19.83 7.90
N LEU A 319 21.01 19.47 6.85
CA LEU A 319 21.44 19.57 5.46
C LEU A 319 20.70 20.72 4.78
N PHE A 320 21.43 21.73 4.34
CA PHE A 320 20.93 22.82 3.51
C PHE A 320 21.26 22.52 2.05
N VAL A 321 20.25 22.21 1.25
CA VAL A 321 20.43 21.86 -0.16
C VAL A 321 19.94 22.98 -1.04
N THR A 322 20.72 23.38 -2.05
CA THR A 322 20.40 24.52 -2.89
C THR A 322 20.72 24.27 -4.36
N LEU A 323 19.91 24.86 -5.27
CA LEU A 323 20.23 24.96 -6.70
C LEU A 323 21.28 26.04 -6.99
N ALA A 324 21.29 27.12 -6.20
CA ALA A 324 22.21 28.21 -6.36
C ALA A 324 23.52 27.94 -5.62
N GLU A 325 24.62 28.57 -6.09
CA GLU A 325 25.89 28.52 -5.38
C GLU A 325 25.79 29.24 -4.02
N PRO A 326 26.34 28.65 -2.94
CA PRO A 326 26.30 29.27 -1.62
C PRO A 326 27.27 30.46 -1.53
N THR A 327 26.82 31.53 -0.87
CA THR A 327 27.67 32.69 -0.61
C THR A 327 28.68 32.39 0.50
N ALA A 328 29.80 33.12 0.53
CA ALA A 328 30.82 33.03 1.59
C ALA A 328 30.21 33.27 2.99
N GLY A 329 29.21 34.14 3.09
CA GLY A 329 28.46 34.39 4.34
C GLY A 329 27.67 33.15 4.82
N MET A 330 27.08 32.42 3.91
CA MET A 330 26.37 31.17 4.23
C MET A 330 27.32 30.08 4.73
N VAL A 331 28.48 29.92 4.05
CA VAL A 331 29.50 28.94 4.45
C VAL A 331 30.05 29.27 5.86
N LYS A 332 30.31 30.55 6.14
CA LYS A 332 30.71 31.02 7.47
C LYS A 332 29.66 30.74 8.54
N GLU A 333 28.39 30.97 8.23
CA GLU A 333 27.28 30.70 9.13
C GLU A 333 27.13 29.20 9.43
N ALA A 334 27.20 28.36 8.43
CA ALA A 334 27.14 26.90 8.61
C ALA A 334 28.32 26.40 9.49
N ALA A 335 29.53 26.87 9.24
CA ALA A 335 30.70 26.53 10.02
C ALA A 335 30.60 26.95 11.50
N SER A 336 29.89 28.05 11.80
CA SER A 336 29.66 28.51 13.17
C SER A 336 28.84 27.57 14.05
N ALA A 337 28.05 26.69 13.44
CA ALA A 337 27.24 25.69 14.14
C ALA A 337 28.08 24.54 14.75
N GLY A 338 29.36 24.44 14.37
CA GLY A 338 30.29 23.43 14.89
C GLY A 338 29.99 22.01 14.40
N PHE A 339 30.23 21.04 15.27
CA PHE A 339 30.18 19.62 14.92
C PHE A 339 29.24 18.87 15.85
N TYR A 340 28.56 17.89 15.29
CA TYR A 340 27.96 16.80 16.04
C TYR A 340 29.01 15.70 16.27
N GLN A 341 29.15 15.22 17.50
CA GLN A 341 30.07 14.16 17.86
C GLN A 341 29.34 12.90 18.28
N MET A 342 29.58 11.80 17.55
CA MET A 342 29.08 10.48 17.89
C MET A 342 29.75 9.93 19.16
N PRO A 343 29.13 9.00 19.91
CA PRO A 343 29.72 8.32 21.08
C PRO A 343 31.05 7.61 20.78
N ASN A 344 31.26 7.19 19.53
CA ASN A 344 32.53 6.58 19.07
C ASN A 344 33.63 7.62 18.79
N GLY A 345 33.39 8.91 19.04
CA GLY A 345 34.33 10.01 18.83
C GLY A 345 34.33 10.62 17.42
N LYS A 346 33.66 10.00 16.44
CA LYS A 346 33.60 10.52 15.08
C LYS A 346 32.79 11.81 15.04
N LYS A 347 33.29 12.84 14.32
CA LYS A 347 32.67 14.16 14.21
C LYS A 347 32.14 14.39 12.82
N TYR A 348 30.97 15.03 12.74
CA TYR A 348 30.31 15.45 11.51
C TYR A 348 29.97 16.93 11.59
N PRO A 349 30.09 17.74 10.52
CA PRO A 349 29.62 19.12 10.53
C PRO A 349 28.13 19.17 10.88
N ARG A 350 27.77 19.98 11.87
CA ARG A 350 26.38 20.03 12.34
C ARG A 350 25.43 20.60 11.30
N ILE A 351 25.90 21.57 10.52
CA ILE A 351 25.18 22.12 9.37
C ILE A 351 26.06 21.98 8.13
N GLN A 352 25.51 21.46 7.07
CA GLN A 352 26.19 21.21 5.81
C GLN A 352 25.43 21.91 4.69
N ILE A 353 26.14 22.66 3.84
CA ILE A 353 25.57 23.23 2.63
C ILE A 353 26.00 22.38 1.45
N LEU A 354 25.03 21.88 0.71
CA LEU A 354 25.21 21.01 -0.45
C LEU A 354 24.51 21.63 -1.66
N THR A 355 25.15 21.60 -2.81
CA THR A 355 24.50 22.00 -4.06
C THR A 355 23.87 20.79 -4.73
N VAL A 356 22.73 21.00 -5.39
CA VAL A 356 22.10 19.94 -6.20
C VAL A 356 23.07 19.46 -7.28
N GLU A 357 23.81 20.37 -7.92
CA GLU A 357 24.82 20.04 -8.91
C GLU A 357 25.94 19.16 -8.31
N GLY A 358 26.47 19.56 -7.16
CA GLY A 358 27.53 18.82 -6.46
C GLY A 358 27.09 17.42 -6.01
N LEU A 359 25.84 17.26 -5.60
CA LEU A 359 25.26 15.96 -5.27
C LEU A 359 25.07 15.08 -6.51
N MET A 360 24.56 15.64 -7.63
CA MET A 360 24.29 14.90 -8.86
C MET A 360 25.58 14.42 -9.55
N ASN A 361 26.59 15.29 -9.62
CA ASN A 361 27.89 14.93 -10.21
C ASN A 361 28.84 14.23 -9.22
N LYS A 362 28.37 13.98 -7.97
CA LYS A 362 29.10 13.28 -6.91
C LYS A 362 30.38 13.98 -6.43
N THR A 363 30.50 15.28 -6.67
CA THR A 363 31.62 16.10 -6.11
C THR A 363 31.35 16.51 -4.66
N GLN A 364 30.08 16.45 -4.24
CA GLN A 364 29.67 16.66 -2.85
C GLN A 364 28.88 15.44 -2.35
N ARG A 365 28.99 15.20 -1.05
CA ARG A 365 28.26 14.14 -0.35
C ARG A 365 27.89 14.62 1.05
N ALA A 366 26.68 14.28 1.50
CA ALA A 366 26.30 14.51 2.88
C ALA A 366 27.14 13.65 3.82
N GLU A 367 27.71 14.27 4.84
CA GLU A 367 28.50 13.61 5.86
C GLU A 367 27.62 13.33 7.08
N HIS A 368 27.32 12.08 7.32
CA HIS A 368 26.50 11.64 8.44
C HIS A 368 26.90 10.21 8.84
N PRO A 369 26.50 9.72 10.03
CA PRO A 369 26.64 8.30 10.37
C PRO A 369 25.92 7.41 9.36
N ASP A 370 26.47 6.19 9.16
CA ASP A 370 25.88 5.23 8.25
C ASP A 370 24.48 4.84 8.75
N TYR A 371 23.56 4.70 7.80
CA TYR A 371 22.18 4.29 8.05
C TYR A 371 22.09 2.77 8.10
N GLU A 372 21.46 2.23 9.15
CA GLU A 372 21.09 0.82 9.22
C GLU A 372 19.66 0.63 8.74
N PRO A 373 19.43 -0.24 7.73
CA PRO A 373 18.10 -0.43 7.13
C PRO A 373 17.01 -0.97 8.06
N ASP A 374 17.37 -1.47 9.26
CA ASP A 374 16.44 -2.08 10.21
C ASP A 374 15.65 -1.09 11.08
N VAL A 375 15.83 0.22 10.90
CA VAL A 375 15.00 1.19 11.62
C VAL A 375 13.63 1.25 10.96
N ASN A 376 12.64 0.64 11.60
CA ASN A 376 11.25 0.74 11.16
C ASN A 376 10.73 2.14 11.51
N TYR A 377 10.55 2.99 10.50
CA TYR A 377 10.14 4.40 10.66
C TYR A 377 8.80 4.57 11.40
N ALA A 378 7.86 3.62 11.21
CA ALA A 378 6.58 3.64 11.92
C ALA A 378 6.75 3.50 13.45
N THR A 379 7.80 2.79 13.91
CA THR A 379 8.10 2.65 15.33
C THR A 379 8.70 3.93 15.92
N ALA A 380 9.52 4.66 15.14
CA ALA A 380 10.11 5.93 15.58
C ALA A 380 9.05 7.04 15.77
N GLU A 381 8.05 7.11 14.89
CA GLU A 381 6.92 8.03 15.06
C GLU A 381 5.99 7.66 16.23
N ALA A 382 5.80 6.36 16.48
CA ALA A 382 5.00 5.89 17.61
C ALA A 382 5.65 6.22 18.97
N GLU A 383 6.98 6.09 19.08
CA GLU A 383 7.73 6.42 20.30
C GLU A 383 7.71 7.94 20.59
N THR A 384 7.88 8.79 19.56
CA THR A 384 7.81 10.27 19.73
C THR A 384 6.39 10.72 20.15
N ASN A 385 5.35 10.11 19.62
CA ASN A 385 3.96 10.41 19.99
C ASN A 385 3.59 9.90 21.39
N ALA A 386 4.20 8.82 21.87
CA ALA A 386 3.98 8.30 23.22
C ALA A 386 4.62 9.21 24.28
N GLU A 387 5.83 9.72 24.03
CA GLU A 387 6.49 10.69 24.92
C GLU A 387 5.75 12.04 25.00
N GLN A 388 5.18 12.52 23.89
CA GLN A 388 4.37 13.75 23.88
C GLN A 388 3.03 13.59 24.60
N LYS A 389 2.40 12.41 24.58
CA LYS A 389 1.16 12.16 25.35
C LYS A 389 1.38 11.97 26.84
N GLY A 390 2.58 11.57 27.27
CA GLY A 390 2.96 11.45 28.68
C GLY A 390 3.23 12.78 29.39
N LEU A 391 3.35 13.89 28.63
CA LEU A 391 3.60 15.22 29.19
C LEU A 391 2.32 16.07 29.43
N ASN A 392 1.15 15.54 29.09
CA ASN A 392 -0.15 16.21 29.23
C ASN A 392 -1.11 15.49 30.21
N LEU A 393 -0.57 14.92 31.29
CA LEU A 393 -1.34 14.43 32.45
C LEU A 393 -0.90 15.11 33.75
#